data_eb36d71e798433632d5631d3e081efdc
#
_entry.id   eb36d71e798433632d5631d3e081efdc
#
_cell.length_a   1.000
_cell.length_b   1.000
_cell.length_c   1.000
_cell.angle_alpha   90.00
_cell.angle_beta   90.00
_cell.angle_gamma   90.00
#
_symmetry.space_group_name_H-M   'P 1'
#
loop_
_entity.id
_entity.type
_entity.pdbx_description
1 polymer ?
#
loop_
_entity_poly.entity_id
_entity_poly.type
_entity_poly.pdbx_seq_one_letter_code
_entity_poly.pdbx_strand_id
1 'polypeptide(L)'
;SYYPYWHGSMNELQTNMNTISQRYGKEVIVVETAYGHTTANADTMPNAFGEAEAAAGGYEPTPSGQAEYLLDLADRIQAVPNDRGAGFFYWEPLWYNGNVSWATQAGMNYLGVQSTMGNEWDNQAMFDFAGNALPSLRAFKQAGAQTNLVKNASFESNGPTTSPSNWQTWFQQGT
;
A
#
# COMPACT_ATOMS: atom_id res chain seq x y z
N SER A 1 5.92 5.09 6.94
CA SER A 1 6.14 3.99 5.99
C SER A 1 6.57 2.72 6.73
N TYR A 2 6.08 1.58 6.29
CA TYR A 2 6.46 0.29 6.84
C TYR A 2 6.56 -0.77 5.74
N TYR A 3 7.73 -1.37 5.65
CA TYR A 3 8.01 -2.50 4.78
C TYR A 3 8.59 -3.63 5.64
N PRO A 4 7.97 -4.81 5.73
CA PRO A 4 8.35 -5.84 6.71
C PRO A 4 9.76 -6.39 6.51
N TYR A 5 10.28 -6.28 5.31
CA TYR A 5 11.63 -6.71 4.95
C TYR A 5 12.72 -5.66 5.24
N TRP A 6 12.37 -4.42 5.60
CA TRP A 6 13.33 -3.35 5.96
C TRP A 6 13.15 -2.79 7.36
N HIS A 7 11.92 -2.81 7.91
CA HIS A 7 11.57 -2.03 9.10
C HIS A 7 11.21 -2.90 10.31
N GLY A 8 11.64 -4.17 10.32
CA GLY A 8 11.42 -5.10 11.41
C GLY A 8 10.10 -5.86 11.32
N SER A 9 9.83 -6.67 12.33
CA SER A 9 8.70 -7.59 12.34
C SER A 9 7.34 -6.91 12.51
N MET A 10 6.28 -7.62 12.11
CA MET A 10 4.90 -7.20 12.33
C MET A 10 4.56 -7.01 13.83
N ASN A 11 5.22 -7.74 14.73
CA ASN A 11 5.05 -7.57 16.18
C ASN A 11 5.66 -6.25 16.67
N GLU A 12 6.80 -5.86 16.12
CA GLU A 12 7.41 -4.55 16.42
C GLU A 12 6.56 -3.42 15.88
N LEU A 13 6.01 -3.54 14.65
CA LEU A 13 5.06 -2.58 14.11
C LEU A 13 3.85 -2.41 15.05
N GLN A 14 3.23 -3.52 15.47
CA GLN A 14 2.07 -3.49 16.39
C GLN A 14 2.42 -2.75 17.69
N THR A 15 3.56 -3.09 18.28
CA THR A 15 4.05 -2.47 19.52
C THR A 15 4.25 -0.95 19.33
N ASN A 16 4.85 -0.55 18.21
CA ASN A 16 5.10 0.85 17.89
C ASN A 16 3.81 1.62 17.67
N MET A 17 2.87 1.08 16.88
CA MET A 17 1.56 1.72 16.66
C MET A 17 0.79 1.90 17.98
N ASN A 18 0.74 0.86 18.81
CA ASN A 18 0.07 0.92 20.10
C ASN A 18 0.71 1.98 21.02
N THR A 19 2.04 2.00 21.11
CA THR A 19 2.78 2.93 21.95
C THR A 19 2.58 4.38 21.54
N ILE A 20 2.68 4.67 20.24
CA ILE A 20 2.52 6.03 19.70
C ILE A 20 1.07 6.49 19.89
N SER A 21 0.11 5.64 19.53
CA SER A 21 -1.31 5.95 19.67
C SER A 21 -1.70 6.24 21.12
N GLN A 22 -1.25 5.40 22.07
CA GLN A 22 -1.51 5.60 23.49
C GLN A 22 -0.84 6.87 24.02
N ARG A 23 0.43 7.09 23.69
CA ARG A 23 1.22 8.23 24.18
C ARG A 23 0.63 9.57 23.79
N TYR A 24 0.17 9.69 22.55
CA TYR A 24 -0.31 10.97 21.99
C TYR A 24 -1.83 11.06 21.89
N GLY A 25 -2.57 9.99 22.15
CA GLY A 25 -4.02 9.96 22.02
C GLY A 25 -4.52 10.18 20.59
N LYS A 26 -3.71 9.79 19.58
CA LYS A 26 -3.98 10.02 18.16
C LYS A 26 -4.12 8.73 17.39
N GLU A 27 -4.82 8.83 16.26
CA GLU A 27 -4.85 7.77 15.25
C GLU A 27 -3.46 7.56 14.63
N VAL A 28 -3.22 6.33 14.16
CA VAL A 28 -2.02 5.94 13.43
C VAL A 28 -2.41 5.38 12.07
N ILE A 29 -1.62 5.69 11.07
CA ILE A 29 -1.79 5.22 9.70
C ILE A 29 -0.44 4.77 9.14
N VAL A 30 -0.42 3.66 8.40
CA VAL A 30 0.74 3.22 7.63
C VAL A 30 0.64 3.85 6.24
N VAL A 31 1.44 4.89 5.99
CA VAL A 31 1.32 5.73 4.78
C VAL A 31 2.01 5.15 3.54
N GLU A 32 2.79 4.10 3.71
CA GLU A 32 3.37 3.32 2.61
C GLU A 32 3.61 1.89 3.06
N THR A 33 3.30 0.95 2.20
CA THR A 33 3.70 -0.45 2.32
C THR A 33 3.62 -1.16 0.98
N ALA A 34 4.40 -2.22 0.81
CA ALA A 34 4.28 -3.16 -0.31
C ALA A 34 4.85 -4.52 0.09
N TYR A 35 4.59 -5.53 -0.73
CA TYR A 35 5.17 -6.87 -0.63
C TYR A 35 5.25 -7.53 -2.00
N GLY A 36 6.30 -8.33 -2.24
CA GLY A 36 6.50 -8.99 -3.51
C GLY A 36 5.56 -10.18 -3.71
N HIS A 37 5.00 -10.29 -4.91
CA HIS A 37 4.26 -11.48 -5.35
C HIS A 37 5.15 -12.53 -6.02
N THR A 38 6.42 -12.21 -6.23
CA THR A 38 7.48 -13.06 -6.80
C THR A 38 8.83 -12.42 -6.54
N THR A 39 9.92 -13.18 -6.65
CA THR A 39 11.29 -12.64 -6.65
C THR A 39 11.85 -12.44 -8.07
N ALA A 40 11.07 -12.76 -9.11
CA ALA A 40 11.44 -12.52 -10.50
C ALA A 40 11.35 -11.04 -10.89
N ASN A 41 12.04 -10.66 -11.96
CA ASN A 41 11.99 -9.33 -12.57
C ASN A 41 11.25 -9.40 -13.92
N ALA A 42 10.47 -8.39 -14.25
CA ALA A 42 9.86 -8.24 -15.56
C ALA A 42 10.80 -7.61 -16.60
N ASP A 43 11.80 -6.88 -16.16
CA ASP A 43 12.79 -6.23 -17.01
C ASP A 43 14.23 -6.56 -16.57
N THR A 44 15.21 -5.78 -16.99
CA THR A 44 16.63 -5.98 -16.65
C THR A 44 17.07 -5.22 -15.41
N MET A 45 16.21 -4.38 -14.84
CA MET A 45 16.47 -3.68 -13.58
C MET A 45 16.28 -4.64 -12.42
N PRO A 46 17.26 -4.82 -11.54
CA PRO A 46 17.06 -5.60 -10.33
C PRO A 46 15.96 -5.00 -9.45
N ASN A 47 15.05 -5.83 -8.98
CA ASN A 47 14.01 -5.40 -8.07
C ASN A 47 14.55 -5.07 -6.67
N ALA A 48 13.92 -4.13 -5.99
CA ALA A 48 14.17 -3.80 -4.59
C ALA A 48 13.71 -4.91 -3.63
N PHE A 49 12.88 -5.84 -4.11
CA PHE A 49 12.42 -7.01 -3.37
C PHE A 49 12.94 -8.29 -4.04
N GLY A 50 13.80 -9.03 -3.35
CA GLY A 50 14.37 -10.30 -3.78
C GLY A 50 14.26 -11.38 -2.71
N GLU A 51 15.06 -12.43 -2.82
CA GLU A 51 15.07 -13.57 -1.89
C GLU A 51 15.40 -13.16 -0.45
N ALA A 52 16.32 -12.21 -0.26
CA ALA A 52 16.70 -11.74 1.06
C ALA A 52 15.56 -10.97 1.73
N GLU A 53 14.88 -10.11 0.98
CA GLU A 53 13.74 -9.36 1.43
C GLU A 53 12.53 -10.26 1.71
N ALA A 54 12.28 -11.28 0.90
CA ALA A 54 11.25 -12.29 1.13
C ALA A 54 11.49 -13.04 2.44
N ALA A 55 12.73 -13.50 2.66
CA ALA A 55 13.12 -14.19 3.88
C ALA A 55 12.97 -13.29 5.13
N ALA A 56 13.35 -12.02 5.02
CA ALA A 56 13.22 -11.04 6.11
C ALA A 56 11.77 -10.65 6.39
N GLY A 57 10.94 -10.55 5.36
CA GLY A 57 9.54 -10.14 5.45
C GLY A 57 8.61 -11.20 6.04
N GLY A 58 8.99 -12.48 5.95
CA GLY A 58 8.30 -13.58 6.64
C GLY A 58 7.06 -14.13 5.96
N TYR A 59 6.74 -13.70 4.74
CA TYR A 59 5.68 -14.26 3.89
C TYR A 59 6.29 -14.83 2.62
N GLU A 60 5.65 -15.85 2.06
CA GLU A 60 6.10 -16.42 0.79
C GLU A 60 6.02 -15.38 -0.35
N PRO A 61 7.03 -15.27 -1.22
CA PRO A 61 7.01 -14.36 -2.37
C PRO A 61 6.11 -14.93 -3.49
N THR A 62 4.83 -15.00 -3.21
CA THR A 62 3.78 -15.53 -4.09
C THR A 62 2.56 -14.60 -4.07
N PRO A 63 1.65 -14.69 -5.08
CA PRO A 63 0.39 -13.94 -5.05
C PRO A 63 -0.44 -14.16 -3.78
N SER A 64 -0.42 -15.38 -3.21
CA SER A 64 -1.10 -15.67 -1.94
C SER A 64 -0.38 -15.06 -0.75
N GLY A 65 0.95 -15.15 -0.69
CA GLY A 65 1.72 -14.56 0.42
C GLY A 65 1.65 -13.04 0.44
N GLN A 66 1.61 -12.38 -0.72
CA GLN A 66 1.32 -10.94 -0.81
C GLN A 66 -0.06 -10.61 -0.21
N ALA A 67 -1.07 -11.42 -0.50
CA ALA A 67 -2.42 -11.24 0.05
C ALA A 67 -2.48 -11.49 1.55
N GLU A 68 -1.79 -12.54 2.04
CA GLU A 68 -1.67 -12.86 3.48
C GLU A 68 -1.03 -11.71 4.25
N TYR A 69 0.06 -11.15 3.73
CA TYR A 69 0.70 -9.98 4.31
C TYR A 69 -0.28 -8.81 4.51
N LEU A 70 -1.06 -8.49 3.47
CA LEU A 70 -2.01 -7.36 3.54
C LEU A 70 -3.14 -7.60 4.55
N LEU A 71 -3.61 -8.83 4.67
CA LEU A 71 -4.64 -9.18 5.66
C LEU A 71 -4.09 -9.10 7.08
N ASP A 72 -2.88 -9.65 7.34
CA ASP A 72 -2.25 -9.54 8.66
C ASP A 72 -1.95 -8.07 9.02
N LEU A 73 -1.48 -7.27 8.07
CA LEU A 73 -1.28 -5.83 8.29
C LEU A 73 -2.59 -5.13 8.67
N ALA A 74 -3.68 -5.43 7.96
CA ALA A 74 -4.99 -4.86 8.26
C ALA A 74 -5.48 -5.23 9.67
N ASP A 75 -5.35 -6.51 10.04
CA ASP A 75 -5.74 -7.01 11.36
C ASP A 75 -4.93 -6.34 12.48
N ARG A 76 -3.64 -6.14 12.27
CA ARG A 76 -2.77 -5.44 13.24
C ARG A 76 -3.11 -3.97 13.38
N ILE A 77 -3.46 -3.30 12.31
CA ILE A 77 -3.91 -1.91 12.35
C ILE A 77 -5.24 -1.81 13.11
N GLN A 78 -6.19 -2.71 12.84
CA GLN A 78 -7.46 -2.76 13.56
C GLN A 78 -7.29 -3.06 15.06
N ALA A 79 -6.28 -3.82 15.43
CA ALA A 79 -5.96 -4.14 16.82
C ALA A 79 -5.36 -2.98 17.62
N VAL A 80 -5.11 -1.82 17.00
CA VAL A 80 -4.65 -0.63 17.73
C VAL A 80 -5.73 -0.17 18.72
N PRO A 81 -5.42 0.00 20.02
CA PRO A 81 -6.40 0.30 21.04
C PRO A 81 -7.22 1.56 20.77
N ASN A 82 -8.50 1.53 21.19
CA ASN A 82 -9.47 2.61 21.07
C ASN A 82 -9.81 2.98 19.61
N ASP A 83 -9.83 1.98 18.72
CA ASP A 83 -10.16 2.12 17.31
C ASP A 83 -9.32 3.18 16.59
N ARG A 84 -8.02 3.29 16.98
CA ARG A 84 -7.14 4.32 16.47
C ARG A 84 -6.24 3.86 15.31
N GLY A 85 -6.37 2.66 14.83
CA GLY A 85 -5.74 2.21 13.59
C GLY A 85 -6.53 2.71 12.39
N ALA A 86 -6.03 3.72 11.67
CA ALA A 86 -6.80 4.39 10.62
C ALA A 86 -6.70 3.69 9.25
N GLY A 87 -5.71 2.81 9.03
CA GLY A 87 -5.54 2.07 7.78
C GLY A 87 -4.13 2.16 7.21
N PHE A 88 -4.01 1.81 5.93
CA PHE A 88 -2.72 1.86 5.23
C PHE A 88 -2.89 2.25 3.76
N PHE A 89 -1.80 2.72 3.14
CA PHE A 89 -1.67 2.94 1.71
C PHE A 89 -0.68 1.95 1.11
N TYR A 90 -1.05 1.37 -0.02
CA TYR A 90 -0.14 0.51 -0.78
C TYR A 90 0.69 1.35 -1.75
N TRP A 91 2.01 1.10 -1.76
CA TRP A 91 2.94 1.84 -2.61
C TRP A 91 2.99 1.25 -4.02
N GLU A 92 2.72 2.08 -5.02
CA GLU A 92 2.83 1.78 -6.46
C GLU A 92 2.15 0.47 -6.91
N PRO A 93 0.85 0.28 -6.63
CA PRO A 93 0.15 -0.97 -6.90
C PRO A 93 0.04 -1.32 -8.40
N LEU A 94 0.28 -0.35 -9.30
CA LEU A 94 0.11 -0.47 -10.75
C LEU A 94 1.43 -0.56 -11.52
N TRP A 95 2.58 -0.53 -10.87
CA TRP A 95 3.89 -0.58 -11.52
C TRP A 95 4.32 -2.02 -11.82
N TYR A 96 3.48 -2.77 -12.53
CA TYR A 96 3.68 -4.21 -12.78
C TYR A 96 4.53 -4.53 -14.03
N ASN A 97 4.68 -3.57 -14.96
CA ASN A 97 5.45 -3.77 -16.20
C ASN A 97 5.73 -2.42 -16.88
N GLY A 98 6.75 -2.40 -17.73
CA GLY A 98 7.12 -1.26 -18.57
C GLY A 98 8.29 -0.45 -18.04
N ASN A 99 8.74 0.49 -18.85
CA ASN A 99 9.82 1.42 -18.53
C ASN A 99 9.35 2.49 -17.53
N VAL A 100 8.81 2.05 -16.41
CA VAL A 100 8.40 2.93 -15.32
C VAL A 100 9.63 3.14 -14.46
N SER A 101 10.21 4.31 -14.52
CA SER A 101 11.27 4.71 -13.61
C SER A 101 10.79 5.96 -12.87
N TRP A 102 11.10 6.07 -11.60
CA TRP A 102 10.94 7.31 -10.86
C TRP A 102 11.75 8.46 -11.48
N ALA A 103 12.77 8.13 -12.29
CA ALA A 103 13.63 9.07 -13.00
C ALA A 103 13.42 8.96 -14.51
N THR A 104 12.66 9.88 -15.10
CA THR A 104 12.62 10.03 -16.56
C THR A 104 13.94 10.62 -17.06
N GLN A 105 14.30 10.38 -18.33
CA GLN A 105 15.49 11.00 -18.94
C GLN A 105 15.46 12.54 -18.82
N ALA A 106 14.29 13.15 -18.98
CA ALA A 106 14.12 14.59 -18.81
C ALA A 106 14.38 15.03 -17.34
N GLY A 107 13.87 14.25 -16.37
CA GLY A 107 14.11 14.50 -14.94
C GLY A 107 15.59 14.34 -14.56
N MET A 108 16.24 13.29 -15.05
CA MET A 108 17.68 13.08 -14.84
C MET A 108 18.51 14.24 -15.41
N ASN A 109 18.20 14.68 -16.62
CA ASN A 109 18.87 15.83 -17.26
C ASN A 109 18.67 17.12 -16.47
N TYR A 110 17.45 17.36 -15.97
CA TYR A 110 17.12 18.54 -15.16
C TYR A 110 17.87 18.56 -13.83
N LEU A 111 17.98 17.42 -13.17
CA LEU A 111 18.66 17.29 -11.88
C LEU A 111 20.18 17.12 -11.99
N GLY A 112 20.70 16.91 -13.18
CA GLY A 112 22.12 16.61 -13.39
C GLY A 112 22.58 15.28 -12.82
N VAL A 113 21.68 14.32 -12.67
CA VAL A 113 21.95 12.96 -12.15
C VAL A 113 21.90 11.92 -13.26
N GLN A 114 22.53 10.77 -13.02
CA GLN A 114 22.43 9.60 -13.89
C GLN A 114 21.72 8.48 -13.14
N SER A 115 20.77 7.83 -13.79
CA SER A 115 20.07 6.67 -13.26
C SER A 115 19.84 5.66 -14.39
N THR A 116 19.69 4.40 -14.04
CA THR A 116 19.32 3.36 -14.99
C THR A 116 17.80 3.38 -15.19
N MET A 117 17.37 3.34 -16.45
CA MET A 117 15.94 3.16 -16.77
C MET A 117 15.54 1.73 -16.49
N GLY A 118 14.37 1.55 -15.90
CA GLY A 118 13.82 0.26 -15.56
C GLY A 118 12.84 0.37 -14.40
N ASN A 119 12.26 -0.75 -14.00
CA ASN A 119 11.28 -0.81 -12.93
C ASN A 119 11.77 -1.74 -11.81
N GLU A 120 12.37 -1.17 -10.78
CA GLU A 120 12.82 -1.91 -9.58
C GLU A 120 11.69 -2.29 -8.63
N TRP A 121 10.43 -2.07 -9.02
CA TRP A 121 9.25 -2.27 -8.18
C TRP A 121 8.18 -3.19 -8.78
N ASP A 122 8.41 -3.72 -9.98
CA ASP A 122 7.42 -4.44 -10.76
C ASP A 122 6.87 -5.70 -10.08
N ASN A 123 7.69 -6.38 -9.28
CA ASN A 123 7.30 -7.59 -8.57
C ASN A 123 6.52 -7.34 -7.27
N GLN A 124 6.31 -6.08 -6.90
CA GLN A 124 5.51 -5.68 -5.74
C GLN A 124 4.16 -5.07 -6.13
N ALA A 125 3.85 -4.96 -7.42
CA ALA A 125 2.55 -4.51 -7.89
C ALA A 125 1.42 -5.47 -7.47
N MET A 126 0.18 -5.02 -7.56
CA MET A 126 -1.02 -5.85 -7.34
C MET A 126 -1.53 -6.51 -8.64
N PHE A 127 -0.68 -6.52 -9.64
CA PHE A 127 -0.89 -7.18 -10.94
C PHE A 127 0.36 -7.99 -11.28
N ASP A 128 0.18 -9.13 -11.96
CA ASP A 128 1.30 -9.87 -12.51
C ASP A 128 1.95 -9.12 -13.69
N PHE A 129 3.08 -9.63 -14.20
CA PHE A 129 3.80 -8.99 -15.31
C PHE A 129 3.01 -8.93 -16.63
N ALA A 130 1.92 -9.67 -16.75
CA ALA A 130 1.00 -9.63 -17.88
C ALA A 130 -0.19 -8.67 -17.67
N GLY A 131 -0.30 -8.07 -16.49
CA GLY A 131 -1.37 -7.15 -16.13
C GLY A 131 -2.63 -7.82 -15.60
N ASN A 132 -2.56 -9.09 -15.20
CA ASN A 132 -3.68 -9.77 -14.55
C ASN A 132 -3.73 -9.40 -13.07
N ALA A 133 -4.92 -9.11 -12.56
CA ALA A 133 -5.14 -8.76 -11.18
C ALA A 133 -4.80 -9.91 -10.23
N LEU A 134 -4.04 -9.63 -9.18
CA LEU A 134 -3.63 -10.59 -8.16
C LEU A 134 -4.63 -10.68 -7.00
N PRO A 135 -4.60 -11.77 -6.21
CA PRO A 135 -5.43 -11.92 -5.01
C PRO A 135 -5.32 -10.77 -4.02
N SER A 136 -4.19 -10.08 -3.96
CA SER A 136 -3.93 -8.91 -3.12
C SER A 136 -4.95 -7.78 -3.31
N LEU A 137 -5.49 -7.58 -4.53
CA LEU A 137 -6.57 -6.62 -4.74
C LEU A 137 -7.85 -6.97 -3.97
N ARG A 138 -8.16 -8.27 -3.81
CA ARG A 138 -9.30 -8.72 -3.01
C ARG A 138 -9.02 -8.58 -1.52
N ALA A 139 -7.80 -8.94 -1.08
CA ALA A 139 -7.37 -8.77 0.30
C ALA A 139 -7.41 -7.28 0.69
N PHE A 140 -6.94 -6.39 -0.17
CA PHE A 140 -7.01 -4.94 0.04
C PHE A 140 -8.46 -4.45 0.18
N LYS A 141 -9.37 -4.94 -0.68
CA LYS A 141 -10.80 -4.64 -0.58
C LYS A 141 -11.41 -5.18 0.71
N GLN A 142 -11.06 -6.39 1.13
CA GLN A 142 -11.55 -6.98 2.38
C GLN A 142 -11.08 -6.18 3.60
N ALA A 143 -9.80 -5.84 3.65
CA ALA A 143 -9.22 -4.99 4.67
C ALA A 143 -9.97 -3.65 4.79
N GLY A 144 -10.22 -2.97 3.67
CA GLY A 144 -10.96 -1.72 3.63
C GLY A 144 -12.43 -1.84 4.02
N ALA A 145 -13.07 -2.97 3.73
CA ALA A 145 -14.46 -3.21 4.10
C ALA A 145 -14.65 -3.36 5.62
N GLN A 146 -13.66 -3.90 6.31
CA GLN A 146 -13.69 -4.08 7.77
C GLN A 146 -13.44 -2.77 8.54
N THR A 147 -12.69 -1.85 7.94
CA THR A 147 -12.24 -0.60 8.58
C THR A 147 -12.86 0.66 8.00
N ASN A 148 -13.79 0.54 7.05
CA ASN A 148 -14.38 1.70 6.41
C ASN A 148 -15.33 2.45 7.35
N LEU A 149 -14.78 3.37 8.13
CA LEU A 149 -15.52 4.27 9.01
C LEU A 149 -16.26 5.38 8.25
N VAL A 150 -15.93 5.56 6.96
CA VAL A 150 -16.57 6.55 6.12
C VAL A 150 -17.86 5.96 5.53
N LYS A 151 -18.98 6.38 6.03
CA LYS A 151 -20.29 5.96 5.51
C LYS A 151 -20.43 6.36 4.06
N ASN A 152 -20.86 5.40 3.21
CA ASN A 152 -21.02 5.62 1.77
C ASN A 152 -19.73 6.10 1.06
N ALA A 153 -18.58 5.52 1.41
CA ALA A 153 -17.28 5.90 0.87
C ALA A 153 -17.15 5.66 -0.64
N SER A 154 -17.89 4.70 -1.19
CA SER A 154 -17.94 4.44 -2.63
C SER A 154 -18.87 5.39 -3.39
N PHE A 155 -19.68 6.19 -2.69
CA PHE A 155 -20.73 7.05 -3.26
C PHE A 155 -21.85 6.30 -4.01
N GLU A 156 -21.93 4.98 -3.84
CA GLU A 156 -22.86 4.14 -4.62
C GLU A 156 -24.21 3.93 -3.94
N SER A 157 -24.32 4.20 -2.66
CA SER A 157 -25.55 3.90 -1.87
C SER A 157 -26.77 4.69 -2.32
N ASN A 158 -26.61 5.79 -3.03
CA ASN A 158 -27.68 6.65 -3.53
C ASN A 158 -27.85 6.58 -5.05
N GLY A 159 -27.04 5.78 -5.77
CA GLY A 159 -26.95 5.88 -7.22
C GLY A 159 -26.38 7.22 -7.69
N PRO A 160 -26.61 7.63 -8.94
CA PRO A 160 -26.05 8.85 -9.50
C PRO A 160 -26.76 10.09 -8.93
N THR A 161 -26.27 10.60 -7.82
CA THR A 161 -26.75 11.84 -7.18
C THR A 161 -25.62 12.86 -7.04
N THR A 162 -25.98 14.13 -6.96
CA THR A 162 -25.04 15.23 -6.72
C THR A 162 -24.64 15.37 -5.25
N SER A 163 -25.35 14.69 -4.35
CA SER A 163 -25.14 14.74 -2.90
C SER A 163 -25.27 13.35 -2.30
N PRO A 164 -24.21 12.57 -2.24
CA PRO A 164 -24.21 11.25 -1.63
C PRO A 164 -24.63 11.31 -0.16
N SER A 165 -25.38 10.29 0.33
CA SER A 165 -25.79 10.23 1.72
C SER A 165 -24.58 10.23 2.65
N ASN A 166 -24.74 10.83 3.83
CA ASN A 166 -23.70 10.99 4.85
C ASN A 166 -22.51 11.89 4.46
N TRP A 167 -22.59 12.59 3.35
CA TRP A 167 -21.62 13.60 2.95
C TRP A 167 -22.28 14.99 2.97
N GLN A 168 -21.55 15.98 3.47
CA GLN A 168 -21.97 17.37 3.39
C GLN A 168 -21.25 18.04 2.21
N THR A 169 -21.99 18.73 1.36
CA THR A 169 -21.41 19.58 0.34
C THR A 169 -20.87 20.86 0.99
N TRP A 170 -19.60 21.13 0.77
CA TRP A 170 -18.97 22.36 1.22
C TRP A 170 -18.88 23.33 0.04
N PHE A 171 -19.60 24.44 0.13
CA PHE A 171 -19.49 25.53 -0.83
C PHE A 171 -18.63 26.62 -0.23
N GLN A 172 -17.56 27.00 -0.89
CA GLN A 172 -16.87 28.22 -0.59
C GLN A 172 -17.78 29.37 -1.02
N GLN A 173 -18.34 30.11 -0.08
CA GLN A 173 -19.03 31.35 -0.41
C GLN A 173 -17.97 32.29 -0.99
N GLY A 174 -18.08 32.63 -2.28
CA GLY A 174 -17.26 33.63 -2.92
C GLY A 174 -17.52 34.98 -2.26
N THR A 175 -16.46 35.63 -1.86
CA THR A 175 -16.44 37.05 -1.46
C THR A 175 -16.60 37.91 -2.68
#